data_18cf22bcc904588893161031a1457520
#
_entry.id   18cf22bcc904588893161031a1457520
#
_cell.length_a   1.000
_cell.length_b   1.000
_cell.length_c   1.000
_cell.angle_alpha   90.00
_cell.angle_beta   90.00
_cell.angle_gamma   90.00
#
_symmetry.space_group_name_H-M   'P 1'
#
loop_
_entity.id
_entity.type
_entity.pdbx_description
1 polymer ?
#
loop_
_entity_poly.entity_id
_entity_poly.type
_entity_poly.pdbx_seq_one_letter_code
_entity_poly.pdbx_strand_id
1 'polypeptide(L)'
;MQTTTLAPPPGRRWLQLLLGLIVMMSISSPQYVWTFFTKPLAEATGGTLPAVQVTASILVILQTWLSPGQGWLIDRFGPRVLITLGAALSGLGWVLASQISSLYGLYATYGLFCGVGTGFVYIGVVGLMVRWFPERRGFAVGVVAAGYGFGALLTTFPIDTMIKAQGFRSALLTFGIILGVVGVLAALFLRVPHAGDVRSSAELRTGATPREMLRSPIFWLMFAMMTMMSTGGLMIVFNFASFARDFGIAGAVVFGTAALPLALSIDRVTNGLTRPFFGWVSDRIGRENTMALAFGLEAVAIAALLYFRHDPLIFVLMSGVVFFGWGEIFSLFPSTLTDTFGERYATTNYGFLYMAQGIGSILGGPLAALLKSATGSWEPVFFVIIGLDLLTAILAFFVLKRMRARKGNFARAEPLRTPAYS
;
A
#
# COMPACT_ATOMS: atom_id res chain seq x y z
N MET A 1 20.98 27.48 33.36
CA MET A 1 21.50 26.15 32.99
C MET A 1 20.82 25.75 31.68
N GLN A 2 21.51 25.97 30.56
CA GLN A 2 21.06 25.43 29.24
C GLN A 2 21.35 23.94 29.25
N THR A 3 20.32 23.13 29.36
CA THR A 3 20.40 21.69 29.11
C THR A 3 20.71 21.51 27.63
N THR A 4 21.96 21.27 27.30
CA THR A 4 22.38 20.77 26.00
C THR A 4 21.68 19.44 25.78
N THR A 5 20.54 19.46 25.08
CA THR A 5 19.91 18.24 24.57
C THR A 5 20.84 17.66 23.51
N LEU A 6 21.62 16.67 23.91
CA LEU A 6 22.40 15.85 23.01
C LEU A 6 21.47 15.34 21.92
N ALA A 7 21.83 15.57 20.65
CA ALA A 7 21.11 14.99 19.51
C ALA A 7 21.01 13.48 19.73
N PRO A 8 19.84 12.86 19.55
CA PRO A 8 19.68 11.42 19.78
C PRO A 8 20.65 10.65 18.89
N PRO A 9 21.16 9.51 19.36
CA PRO A 9 22.05 8.69 18.56
C PRO A 9 21.37 8.34 17.24
N PRO A 10 22.02 8.52 16.08
CA PRO A 10 21.43 8.35 14.75
C PRO A 10 20.84 6.95 14.53
N GLY A 11 21.24 5.95 15.31
CA GLY A 11 20.73 4.58 15.22
C GLY A 11 19.27 4.40 15.63
N ARG A 12 18.70 5.27 16.50
CA ARG A 12 17.36 5.04 17.04
C ARG A 12 16.25 5.13 15.99
N ARG A 13 16.31 6.10 15.07
CA ARG A 13 15.32 6.25 14.01
C ARG A 13 15.38 5.11 12.98
N TRP A 14 16.58 4.62 12.67
CA TRP A 14 16.77 3.50 11.77
C TRP A 14 16.26 2.18 12.36
N LEU A 15 16.40 2.01 13.69
CA LEU A 15 15.77 0.89 14.39
C LEU A 15 14.25 0.95 14.28
N GLN A 16 13.64 2.13 14.42
CA GLN A 16 12.18 2.28 14.25
C GLN A 16 11.74 1.98 12.82
N LEU A 17 12.53 2.35 11.81
CA LEU A 17 12.30 1.98 10.41
C LEU A 17 12.35 0.47 10.21
N LEU A 18 13.36 -0.20 10.76
CA LEU A 18 13.51 -1.65 10.68
C LEU A 18 12.35 -2.38 11.38
N LEU A 19 11.96 -1.93 12.57
CA LEU A 19 10.81 -2.49 13.28
C LEU A 19 9.51 -2.29 12.50
N GLY A 20 9.30 -1.11 11.93
CA GLY A 20 8.16 -0.82 11.05
C GLY A 20 8.15 -1.73 9.82
N LEU A 21 9.30 -1.95 9.19
CA LEU A 21 9.47 -2.87 8.07
C LEU A 21 9.06 -4.30 8.46
N ILE A 22 9.56 -4.82 9.59
CA ILE A 22 9.25 -6.18 10.09
C ILE A 22 7.75 -6.32 10.35
N VAL A 23 7.13 -5.34 11.02
CA VAL A 23 5.67 -5.37 11.27
C VAL A 23 4.88 -5.37 9.96
N MET A 24 5.28 -4.56 8.97
CA MET A 24 4.63 -4.56 7.66
C MET A 24 4.79 -5.88 6.92
N MET A 25 5.95 -6.52 7.02
CA MET A 25 6.18 -7.85 6.44
C MET A 25 5.28 -8.91 7.10
N SER A 26 5.05 -8.83 8.39
CA SER A 26 4.25 -9.82 9.14
C SER A 26 2.76 -9.84 8.77
N ILE A 27 2.23 -8.75 8.22
CA ILE A 27 0.80 -8.63 7.85
C ILE A 27 0.52 -8.80 6.36
N SER A 28 1.53 -9.09 5.56
CA SER A 28 1.40 -9.12 4.09
C SER A 28 0.75 -10.39 3.55
N SER A 29 1.04 -11.52 4.19
CA SER A 29 0.66 -12.86 3.71
C SER A 29 -0.85 -13.04 3.57
N PRO A 30 -1.73 -12.57 4.46
CA PRO A 30 -3.18 -12.72 4.32
C PRO A 30 -3.74 -12.24 2.97
N GLN A 31 -3.18 -11.20 2.39
CA GLN A 31 -3.62 -10.69 1.10
C GLN A 31 -2.93 -11.39 -0.08
N TYR A 32 -1.61 -11.59 -0.01
CA TYR A 32 -0.83 -11.99 -1.18
C TYR A 32 -0.75 -13.50 -1.42
N VAL A 33 -0.88 -14.33 -0.38
CA VAL A 33 -0.89 -15.80 -0.53
C VAL A 33 -2.29 -16.39 -0.49
N TRP A 34 -3.32 -15.56 -0.43
CA TRP A 34 -4.73 -15.96 -0.37
C TRP A 34 -5.10 -17.04 -1.40
N THR A 35 -4.60 -16.92 -2.61
CA THR A 35 -4.90 -17.84 -3.72
C THR A 35 -4.56 -19.30 -3.43
N PHE A 36 -3.56 -19.57 -2.57
CA PHE A 36 -3.20 -20.94 -2.18
C PHE A 36 -4.24 -21.60 -1.29
N PHE A 37 -5.02 -20.80 -0.57
CA PHE A 37 -6.03 -21.26 0.37
C PHE A 37 -7.42 -21.37 -0.21
N THR A 38 -7.71 -20.72 -1.35
CA THR A 38 -9.07 -20.61 -1.90
C THR A 38 -9.72 -21.95 -2.18
N LYS A 39 -9.03 -22.85 -2.87
CA LYS A 39 -9.56 -24.17 -3.22
C LYS A 39 -9.72 -25.07 -2.00
N PRO A 40 -8.68 -25.28 -1.15
CA PRO A 40 -8.82 -26.04 0.09
C PRO A 40 -9.90 -25.51 1.05
N LEU A 41 -10.06 -24.19 1.14
CA LEU A 41 -11.10 -23.58 1.96
C LEU A 41 -12.49 -23.78 1.38
N ALA A 42 -12.65 -23.76 0.05
CA ALA A 42 -13.94 -24.07 -0.58
C ALA A 42 -14.38 -25.52 -0.26
N GLU A 43 -13.47 -26.46 -0.36
CA GLU A 43 -13.71 -27.85 -0.01
C GLU A 43 -14.06 -28.02 1.48
N ALA A 44 -13.32 -27.36 2.38
CA ALA A 44 -13.52 -27.47 3.83
C ALA A 44 -14.80 -26.78 4.34
N THR A 45 -15.24 -25.70 3.67
CA THR A 45 -16.44 -24.93 4.08
C THR A 45 -17.71 -25.33 3.33
N GLY A 46 -17.59 -26.19 2.30
CA GLY A 46 -18.68 -26.50 1.38
C GLY A 46 -19.14 -25.31 0.53
N GLY A 47 -18.35 -24.23 0.50
CA GLY A 47 -18.64 -23.01 -0.26
C GLY A 47 -18.21 -23.10 -1.71
N THR A 48 -18.87 -22.32 -2.59
CA THR A 48 -18.38 -22.12 -3.96
C THR A 48 -17.13 -21.23 -3.98
N LEU A 49 -16.28 -21.36 -5.00
CA LEU A 49 -15.10 -20.51 -5.15
C LEU A 49 -15.45 -18.99 -5.11
N PRO A 50 -16.49 -18.51 -5.80
CA PRO A 50 -16.90 -17.11 -5.67
C PRO A 50 -17.26 -16.71 -4.24
N ALA A 51 -17.98 -17.56 -3.49
CA ALA A 51 -18.33 -17.28 -2.10
C ALA A 51 -17.08 -17.20 -1.20
N VAL A 52 -16.10 -18.08 -1.40
CA VAL A 52 -14.81 -18.01 -0.67
C VAL A 52 -14.04 -16.74 -1.04
N GLN A 53 -14.08 -16.29 -2.29
CA GLN A 53 -13.42 -15.04 -2.72
C GLN A 53 -13.99 -13.78 -2.02
N VAL A 54 -15.21 -13.80 -1.56
CA VAL A 54 -15.81 -12.70 -0.75
C VAL A 54 -14.96 -12.43 0.51
N THR A 55 -14.30 -13.46 1.06
CA THR A 55 -13.39 -13.29 2.21
C THR A 55 -12.26 -12.29 1.92
N ALA A 56 -11.62 -12.40 0.76
CA ALA A 56 -10.57 -11.46 0.35
C ALA A 56 -11.13 -10.05 0.12
N SER A 57 -12.35 -9.96 -0.43
CA SER A 57 -13.02 -8.67 -0.59
C SER A 57 -13.32 -8.01 0.76
N ILE A 58 -13.82 -8.77 1.74
CA ILE A 58 -14.03 -8.31 3.12
C ILE A 58 -12.72 -7.78 3.71
N LEU A 59 -11.63 -8.54 3.57
CA LEU A 59 -10.30 -8.13 4.06
C LEU A 59 -9.90 -6.77 3.47
N VAL A 60 -9.93 -6.62 2.15
CA VAL A 60 -9.50 -5.37 1.47
C VAL A 60 -10.42 -4.20 1.80
N ILE A 61 -11.73 -4.42 1.84
CA ILE A 61 -12.70 -3.37 2.22
C ILE A 61 -12.44 -2.89 3.64
N LEU A 62 -12.30 -3.79 4.61
CA LEU A 62 -12.08 -3.41 6.01
C LEU A 62 -10.70 -2.75 6.21
N GLN A 63 -9.67 -3.23 5.50
CA GLN A 63 -8.33 -2.63 5.52
C GLN A 63 -8.35 -1.17 5.03
N THR A 64 -9.15 -0.86 4.02
CA THR A 64 -9.12 0.44 3.35
C THR A 64 -10.21 1.39 3.85
N TRP A 65 -11.45 0.92 4.02
CA TRP A 65 -12.60 1.78 4.35
C TRP A 65 -12.73 2.10 5.84
N LEU A 66 -12.22 1.22 6.72
CA LEU A 66 -12.13 1.53 8.15
C LEU A 66 -10.94 2.41 8.51
N SER A 67 -10.01 2.63 7.57
CA SER A 67 -8.76 3.33 7.84
C SER A 67 -8.91 4.75 8.40
N PRO A 68 -9.93 5.59 8.08
CA PRO A 68 -10.12 6.87 8.77
C PRO A 68 -10.38 6.71 10.28
N GLY A 69 -11.25 5.77 10.65
CA GLY A 69 -11.55 5.47 12.05
C GLY A 69 -10.37 4.86 12.79
N GLN A 70 -9.67 3.94 12.14
CA GLN A 70 -8.44 3.34 12.66
C GLN A 70 -7.35 4.38 12.85
N GLY A 71 -7.18 5.29 11.90
CA GLY A 71 -6.23 6.40 11.99
C GLY A 71 -6.54 7.34 13.15
N TRP A 72 -7.82 7.67 13.36
CA TRP A 72 -8.25 8.47 14.49
C TRP A 72 -7.95 7.79 15.84
N LEU A 73 -8.19 6.50 15.93
CA LEU A 73 -7.84 5.73 17.13
C LEU A 73 -6.31 5.76 17.38
N ILE A 74 -5.50 5.58 16.33
CA ILE A 74 -4.03 5.61 16.41
C ILE A 74 -3.53 6.99 16.82
N ASP A 75 -4.06 8.07 16.24
CA ASP A 75 -3.65 9.43 16.57
C ASP A 75 -4.07 9.81 18.01
N ARG A 76 -5.15 9.22 18.55
CA ARG A 76 -5.65 9.46 19.90
C ARG A 76 -4.99 8.61 20.97
N PHE A 77 -4.82 7.31 20.74
CA PHE A 77 -4.34 6.34 21.74
C PHE A 77 -2.87 5.95 21.55
N GLY A 78 -2.26 6.41 20.48
CA GLY A 78 -0.87 6.13 20.13
C GLY A 78 -0.69 4.91 19.21
N PRO A 79 0.34 4.94 18.34
CA PRO A 79 0.56 3.92 17.32
C PRO A 79 0.97 2.57 17.93
N ARG A 80 1.77 2.56 19.00
CA ARG A 80 2.30 1.32 19.60
C ARG A 80 1.20 0.32 19.94
N VAL A 81 0.19 0.77 20.68
CA VAL A 81 -0.89 -0.11 21.17
C VAL A 81 -1.72 -0.65 20.02
N LEU A 82 -2.13 0.23 19.09
CA LEU A 82 -3.03 -0.16 18.01
C LEU A 82 -2.32 -0.95 16.90
N ILE A 83 -1.05 -0.68 16.62
CA ILE A 83 -0.24 -1.49 15.70
C ILE A 83 -0.03 -2.89 16.29
N THR A 84 0.27 -2.99 17.60
CA THR A 84 0.40 -4.28 18.29
C THR A 84 -0.90 -5.08 18.24
N LEU A 85 -2.04 -4.42 18.54
CA LEU A 85 -3.36 -5.03 18.43
C LEU A 85 -3.64 -5.48 16.99
N GLY A 86 -3.31 -4.65 16.01
CA GLY A 86 -3.48 -4.98 14.59
C GLY A 86 -2.68 -6.22 14.16
N ALA A 87 -1.42 -6.31 14.56
CA ALA A 87 -0.57 -7.49 14.30
C ALA A 87 -1.13 -8.75 14.98
N ALA A 88 -1.59 -8.62 16.24
CA ALA A 88 -2.22 -9.73 16.98
C ALA A 88 -3.52 -10.19 16.29
N LEU A 89 -4.39 -9.25 15.86
CA LEU A 89 -5.62 -9.58 15.13
C LEU A 89 -5.34 -10.29 13.81
N SER A 90 -4.35 -9.82 13.05
CA SER A 90 -3.98 -10.46 11.77
C SER A 90 -3.50 -11.90 11.97
N GLY A 91 -2.61 -12.14 12.95
CA GLY A 91 -2.15 -13.50 13.28
C GLY A 91 -3.27 -14.38 13.82
N LEU A 92 -4.09 -13.86 14.75
CA LEU A 92 -5.24 -14.55 15.33
C LEU A 92 -6.27 -14.92 14.26
N GLY A 93 -6.49 -14.05 13.28
CA GLY A 93 -7.40 -14.31 12.15
C GLY A 93 -7.01 -15.61 11.41
N TRP A 94 -5.73 -15.83 11.15
CA TRP A 94 -5.23 -17.06 10.54
C TRP A 94 -5.33 -18.27 11.47
N VAL A 95 -4.94 -18.09 12.74
CA VAL A 95 -5.05 -19.17 13.76
C VAL A 95 -6.49 -19.65 13.87
N LEU A 96 -7.45 -18.74 13.99
CA LEU A 96 -8.88 -19.08 14.05
C LEU A 96 -9.36 -19.69 12.72
N ALA A 97 -8.96 -19.15 11.58
CA ALA A 97 -9.34 -19.68 10.26
C ALA A 97 -8.85 -21.11 10.04
N SER A 98 -7.78 -21.55 10.71
CA SER A 98 -7.30 -22.93 10.64
C SER A 98 -8.30 -23.95 11.20
N GLN A 99 -9.21 -23.53 12.07
CA GLN A 99 -10.21 -24.40 12.74
C GLN A 99 -11.60 -24.33 12.11
N ILE A 100 -11.80 -23.40 11.15
CA ILE A 100 -13.14 -23.14 10.60
C ILE A 100 -13.54 -24.20 9.55
N SER A 101 -14.82 -24.56 9.59
CA SER A 101 -15.49 -25.43 8.62
C SER A 101 -16.75 -24.79 8.01
N SER A 102 -16.97 -23.48 8.24
CA SER A 102 -18.11 -22.74 7.70
C SER A 102 -17.70 -21.48 6.99
N LEU A 103 -18.43 -21.09 5.95
CA LEU A 103 -18.15 -19.90 5.16
C LEU A 103 -18.27 -18.60 5.98
N TYR A 104 -19.29 -18.49 6.84
CA TYR A 104 -19.45 -17.33 7.73
C TYR A 104 -18.32 -17.23 8.77
N GLY A 105 -17.87 -18.38 9.29
CA GLY A 105 -16.70 -18.43 10.17
C GLY A 105 -15.45 -17.93 9.45
N LEU A 106 -15.25 -18.28 8.18
CA LEU A 106 -14.14 -17.78 7.36
C LEU A 106 -14.22 -16.27 7.14
N TYR A 107 -15.41 -15.73 6.88
CA TYR A 107 -15.61 -14.28 6.74
C TYR A 107 -15.25 -13.52 8.03
N ALA A 108 -15.67 -14.07 9.19
CA ALA A 108 -15.38 -13.46 10.48
C ALA A 108 -13.89 -13.58 10.85
N THR A 109 -13.28 -14.73 10.66
CA THR A 109 -11.88 -14.96 11.10
C THR A 109 -10.87 -14.38 10.09
N TYR A 110 -10.83 -14.90 8.88
CA TYR A 110 -9.86 -14.44 7.88
C TYR A 110 -10.24 -13.05 7.34
N GLY A 111 -11.49 -12.84 6.95
CA GLY A 111 -11.93 -11.57 6.36
C GLY A 111 -11.87 -10.40 7.36
N LEU A 112 -12.59 -10.52 8.48
CA LEU A 112 -12.73 -9.42 9.44
C LEU A 112 -11.46 -9.22 10.27
N PHE A 113 -10.95 -10.27 10.95
CA PHE A 113 -9.78 -10.11 11.84
C PHE A 113 -8.53 -9.67 11.07
N CYS A 114 -8.22 -10.34 9.93
CA CYS A 114 -7.07 -9.93 9.15
C CYS A 114 -7.26 -8.56 8.49
N GLY A 115 -8.48 -8.24 8.00
CA GLY A 115 -8.75 -6.95 7.37
C GLY A 115 -8.61 -5.78 8.35
N VAL A 116 -9.22 -5.88 9.52
CA VAL A 116 -9.09 -4.86 10.59
C VAL A 116 -7.64 -4.79 11.09
N GLY A 117 -7.01 -5.95 11.33
CA GLY A 117 -5.63 -6.04 11.80
C GLY A 117 -4.64 -5.41 10.83
N THR A 118 -4.73 -5.76 9.54
CA THR A 118 -3.87 -5.22 8.49
C THR A 118 -4.06 -3.71 8.34
N GLY A 119 -5.29 -3.21 8.42
CA GLY A 119 -5.58 -1.78 8.36
C GLY A 119 -4.90 -1.00 9.48
N PHE A 120 -5.03 -1.43 10.75
CA PHE A 120 -4.33 -0.79 11.87
C PHE A 120 -2.81 -0.74 11.68
N VAL A 121 -2.22 -1.85 11.27
CA VAL A 121 -0.77 -1.90 11.06
C VAL A 121 -0.36 -1.01 9.90
N TYR A 122 -1.01 -1.13 8.75
CA TYR A 122 -0.59 -0.45 7.54
C TYR A 122 -0.58 1.07 7.70
N ILE A 123 -1.72 1.66 8.06
CA ILE A 123 -1.81 3.11 8.23
C ILE A 123 -1.03 3.61 9.45
N GLY A 124 -0.97 2.80 10.51
CA GLY A 124 -0.25 3.14 11.74
C GLY A 124 1.26 3.22 11.52
N VAL A 125 1.84 2.25 10.82
CA VAL A 125 3.28 2.25 10.50
C VAL A 125 3.62 3.36 9.53
N VAL A 126 2.81 3.58 8.46
CA VAL A 126 3.00 4.71 7.54
C VAL A 126 2.93 6.04 8.28
N GLY A 127 1.89 6.26 9.10
CA GLY A 127 1.74 7.48 9.89
C GLY A 127 2.84 7.70 10.92
N LEU A 128 3.45 6.63 11.44
CA LEU A 128 4.59 6.71 12.35
C LEU A 128 5.88 7.08 11.59
N MET A 129 6.12 6.53 10.41
CA MET A 129 7.34 6.77 9.63
C MET A 129 7.42 8.21 9.10
N VAL A 130 6.32 8.83 8.71
CA VAL A 130 6.32 10.25 8.30
C VAL A 130 6.74 11.19 9.44
N ARG A 131 6.50 10.79 10.70
CA ARG A 131 6.91 11.53 11.91
C ARG A 131 8.37 11.30 12.30
N TRP A 132 8.91 10.10 12.07
CA TRP A 132 10.31 9.78 12.35
C TRP A 132 11.29 10.35 11.31
N PHE A 133 10.85 10.55 10.07
CA PHE A 133 11.70 10.97 8.96
C PHE A 133 11.14 12.20 8.23
N PRO A 134 10.98 13.35 8.89
CA PRO A 134 10.41 14.54 8.25
C PRO A 134 11.21 15.01 7.02
N GLU A 135 12.55 14.78 7.02
CA GLU A 135 13.41 15.17 5.90
C GLU A 135 13.42 14.14 4.75
N ARG A 136 12.95 12.90 5.01
CA ARG A 136 13.00 11.75 4.07
C ARG A 136 11.72 10.93 4.14
N ARG A 137 10.56 11.59 4.17
CA ARG A 137 9.25 10.94 4.32
C ARG A 137 9.00 9.92 3.24
N GLY A 138 9.28 10.28 1.98
CA GLY A 138 9.08 9.41 0.83
C GLY A 138 9.88 8.12 0.94
N PHE A 139 11.16 8.23 1.25
CA PHE A 139 12.02 7.06 1.45
C PHE A 139 11.53 6.17 2.59
N ALA A 140 11.28 6.74 3.77
CA ALA A 140 10.91 5.96 4.95
C ALA A 140 9.56 5.24 4.77
N VAL A 141 8.57 5.94 4.24
CA VAL A 141 7.26 5.34 3.89
C VAL A 141 7.42 4.29 2.81
N GLY A 142 8.25 4.55 1.80
CA GLY A 142 8.55 3.61 0.74
C GLY A 142 9.15 2.30 1.25
N VAL A 143 10.12 2.38 2.18
CA VAL A 143 10.76 1.20 2.80
C VAL A 143 9.73 0.35 3.54
N VAL A 144 8.92 0.94 4.42
CA VAL A 144 7.92 0.14 5.16
C VAL A 144 6.81 -0.38 4.26
N ALA A 145 6.38 0.39 3.27
CA ALA A 145 5.41 -0.07 2.28
C ALA A 145 5.96 -1.21 1.40
N ALA A 146 7.25 -1.20 1.06
CA ALA A 146 7.92 -2.32 0.39
C ALA A 146 7.87 -3.59 1.24
N GLY A 147 7.97 -3.46 2.58
CA GLY A 147 7.84 -4.59 3.51
C GLY A 147 6.53 -5.36 3.34
N TYR A 148 5.45 -4.65 3.05
CA TYR A 148 4.17 -5.30 2.76
C TYR A 148 4.21 -6.21 1.53
N GLY A 149 4.99 -5.88 0.51
CA GLY A 149 5.23 -6.76 -0.65
C GLY A 149 6.25 -7.87 -0.36
N PHE A 150 7.41 -7.50 0.21
CA PHE A 150 8.49 -8.46 0.46
C PHE A 150 8.17 -9.53 1.51
N GLY A 151 7.31 -9.23 2.50
CA GLY A 151 6.89 -10.21 3.49
C GLY A 151 6.23 -11.43 2.84
N ALA A 152 5.35 -11.20 1.87
CA ALA A 152 4.71 -12.27 1.12
C ALA A 152 5.71 -13.05 0.25
N LEU A 153 6.73 -12.41 -0.30
CA LEU A 153 7.78 -13.08 -1.09
C LEU A 153 8.53 -14.11 -0.23
N LEU A 154 8.86 -13.76 1.00
CA LEU A 154 9.54 -14.66 1.94
C LEU A 154 8.66 -15.84 2.38
N THR A 155 7.35 -15.63 2.51
CA THR A 155 6.44 -16.63 3.04
C THR A 155 5.78 -17.51 1.98
N THR A 156 5.72 -17.08 0.73
CA THR A 156 5.04 -17.79 -0.38
C THR A 156 5.51 -19.24 -0.49
N PHE A 157 6.81 -19.48 -0.64
CA PHE A 157 7.36 -20.83 -0.81
C PHE A 157 7.20 -21.70 0.45
N PRO A 158 7.55 -21.25 1.67
CA PRO A 158 7.33 -22.02 2.87
C PRO A 158 5.86 -22.40 3.11
N ILE A 159 4.93 -21.47 2.84
CA ILE A 159 3.49 -21.73 2.98
C ILE A 159 3.02 -22.78 1.96
N ASP A 160 3.38 -22.65 0.69
CA ASP A 160 3.01 -23.61 -0.35
C ASP A 160 3.55 -25.02 -0.04
N THR A 161 4.82 -25.10 0.38
CA THR A 161 5.45 -26.37 0.79
C THR A 161 4.71 -27.00 1.98
N MET A 162 4.34 -26.19 2.98
CA MET A 162 3.62 -26.70 4.15
C MET A 162 2.20 -27.15 3.80
N ILE A 163 1.50 -26.41 2.92
CA ILE A 163 0.16 -26.80 2.43
C ILE A 163 0.23 -28.19 1.77
N LYS A 164 1.23 -28.42 0.91
CA LYS A 164 1.42 -29.71 0.22
C LYS A 164 1.79 -30.85 1.17
N ALA A 165 2.61 -30.59 2.18
CA ALA A 165 3.11 -31.60 3.11
C ALA A 165 2.15 -31.91 4.26
N GLN A 166 1.47 -30.91 4.83
CA GLN A 166 0.72 -31.03 6.09
C GLN A 166 -0.72 -30.49 5.99
N GLY A 167 -1.10 -29.96 4.82
CA GLY A 167 -2.42 -29.38 4.58
C GLY A 167 -2.52 -27.88 4.98
N PHE A 168 -3.58 -27.26 4.47
CA PHE A 168 -3.78 -25.83 4.63
C PHE A 168 -4.04 -25.37 6.08
N ARG A 169 -4.66 -26.23 6.90
CA ARG A 169 -4.94 -25.95 8.32
C ARG A 169 -3.65 -25.77 9.12
N SER A 170 -2.69 -26.68 8.94
CA SER A 170 -1.37 -26.59 9.57
C SER A 170 -0.61 -25.34 9.12
N ALA A 171 -0.69 -24.99 7.84
CA ALA A 171 -0.07 -23.78 7.30
C ALA A 171 -0.69 -22.51 7.91
N LEU A 172 -2.02 -22.38 7.97
CA LEU A 172 -2.70 -21.25 8.60
C LEU A 172 -2.35 -21.13 10.09
N LEU A 173 -2.35 -22.23 10.84
CA LEU A 173 -2.01 -22.24 12.25
C LEU A 173 -0.56 -21.79 12.50
N THR A 174 0.38 -22.46 11.83
CA THR A 174 1.82 -22.23 12.04
C THR A 174 2.21 -20.81 11.63
N PHE A 175 1.85 -20.37 10.41
CA PHE A 175 2.19 -19.03 9.94
C PHE A 175 1.37 -17.95 10.63
N GLY A 176 0.14 -18.22 11.06
CA GLY A 176 -0.65 -17.31 11.90
C GLY A 176 0.05 -17.01 13.23
N ILE A 177 0.60 -18.05 13.89
CA ILE A 177 1.39 -17.89 15.12
C ILE A 177 2.70 -17.15 14.83
N ILE A 178 3.50 -17.60 13.86
CA ILE A 178 4.81 -17.02 13.55
C ILE A 178 4.67 -15.54 13.21
N LEU A 179 3.82 -15.21 12.24
CA LEU A 179 3.65 -13.83 11.76
C LEU A 179 3.00 -12.95 12.84
N GLY A 180 2.02 -13.47 13.57
CA GLY A 180 1.41 -12.78 14.70
C GLY A 180 2.42 -12.45 15.80
N VAL A 181 3.22 -13.42 16.23
CA VAL A 181 4.25 -13.22 17.26
C VAL A 181 5.34 -12.27 16.80
N VAL A 182 5.87 -12.43 15.58
CA VAL A 182 6.89 -11.53 15.00
C VAL A 182 6.36 -10.11 14.91
N GLY A 183 5.14 -9.93 14.38
CA GLY A 183 4.51 -8.62 14.27
C GLY A 183 4.26 -7.96 15.62
N VAL A 184 3.72 -8.68 16.59
CA VAL A 184 3.48 -8.21 17.98
C VAL A 184 4.79 -7.80 18.64
N LEU A 185 5.80 -8.68 18.63
CA LEU A 185 7.09 -8.38 19.26
C LEU A 185 7.74 -7.14 18.65
N ALA A 186 7.78 -7.03 17.32
CA ALA A 186 8.33 -5.85 16.67
C ALA A 186 7.51 -4.58 16.99
N ALA A 187 6.17 -4.67 17.01
CA ALA A 187 5.28 -3.54 17.29
C ALA A 187 5.41 -3.02 18.73
N LEU A 188 5.67 -3.88 19.71
CA LEU A 188 5.88 -3.50 21.12
C LEU A 188 7.07 -2.56 21.34
N PHE A 189 8.07 -2.59 20.44
CA PHE A 189 9.23 -1.70 20.50
C PHE A 189 9.06 -0.43 19.64
N LEU A 190 7.97 -0.28 18.91
CA LEU A 190 7.68 0.96 18.19
C LEU A 190 7.40 2.10 19.18
N ARG A 191 7.90 3.28 18.85
CA ARG A 191 7.76 4.49 19.67
C ARG A 191 7.44 5.71 18.82
N VAL A 192 6.70 6.65 19.40
CA VAL A 192 6.51 7.98 18.79
C VAL A 192 7.79 8.78 19.01
N PRO A 193 8.27 9.58 18.03
CA PRO A 193 9.42 10.44 18.23
C PRO A 193 9.11 11.51 19.29
N HIS A 194 10.08 11.76 20.19
CA HIS A 194 10.03 12.82 21.19
C HIS A 194 10.70 14.09 20.64
N ALA A 195 10.48 15.22 21.28
CA ALA A 195 10.99 16.53 20.84
C ALA A 195 12.53 16.60 20.62
N GLY A 196 13.32 15.69 21.20
CA GLY A 196 14.76 15.56 20.97
C GLY A 196 15.15 14.54 19.92
N ASP A 197 14.23 13.71 19.43
CA ASP A 197 14.52 12.63 18.49
C ASP A 197 14.56 13.12 17.01
N VAL A 198 13.95 14.29 16.73
CA VAL A 198 13.80 14.85 15.38
C VAL A 198 14.09 16.35 15.41
N ARG A 199 14.81 16.86 14.41
CA ARG A 199 15.24 18.27 14.34
C ARG A 199 14.10 19.31 14.31
N SER A 200 12.87 18.91 13.97
CA SER A 200 11.71 19.80 13.82
C SER A 200 10.58 19.44 14.81
N SER A 201 10.85 19.64 16.10
CA SER A 201 9.85 19.40 17.15
C SER A 201 8.63 20.35 17.11
N ALA A 202 8.76 21.52 16.49
CA ALA A 202 7.66 22.49 16.33
C ALA A 202 6.64 22.04 15.28
N GLU A 203 7.09 21.40 14.17
CA GLU A 203 6.21 20.90 13.10
C GLU A 203 5.37 19.69 13.53
N LEU A 204 5.85 18.88 14.48
CA LEU A 204 5.10 17.75 15.03
C LEU A 204 3.79 18.17 15.74
N ARG A 205 3.65 19.46 16.10
CA ARG A 205 2.48 20.02 16.80
C ARG A 205 1.48 20.67 15.88
N THR A 206 1.82 20.90 14.61
CA THR A 206 0.97 21.58 13.63
C THR A 206 0.41 20.60 12.60
N GLY A 207 -0.80 20.85 12.17
CA GLY A 207 -1.43 20.06 11.11
C GLY A 207 -2.93 20.32 11.01
N ALA A 208 -3.43 20.27 9.79
CA ALA A 208 -4.85 20.40 9.52
C ALA A 208 -5.64 19.23 10.11
N THR A 209 -6.74 19.52 10.75
CA THR A 209 -7.70 18.53 11.20
C THR A 209 -8.28 17.78 9.99
N PRO A 210 -8.80 16.56 10.17
CA PRO A 210 -9.47 15.83 9.08
C PRO A 210 -10.60 16.66 8.42
N ARG A 211 -11.34 17.44 9.22
CA ARG A 211 -12.41 18.30 8.70
C ARG A 211 -11.88 19.42 7.81
N GLU A 212 -10.80 20.06 8.20
CA GLU A 212 -10.13 21.10 7.39
C GLU A 212 -9.53 20.51 6.12
N MET A 213 -8.91 19.34 6.20
CA MET A 213 -8.38 18.62 5.05
C MET A 213 -9.49 18.26 4.05
N LEU A 214 -10.60 17.67 4.51
CA LEU A 214 -11.74 17.29 3.66
C LEU A 214 -12.43 18.48 2.99
N ARG A 215 -12.28 19.69 3.52
CA ARG A 215 -12.76 20.93 2.89
C ARG A 215 -11.79 21.48 1.84
N SER A 216 -10.56 20.96 1.81
CA SER A 216 -9.54 21.44 0.88
C SER A 216 -9.67 20.77 -0.50
N PRO A 217 -9.74 21.55 -1.59
CA PRO A 217 -9.75 20.99 -2.94
C PRO A 217 -8.47 20.22 -3.28
N ILE A 218 -7.34 20.52 -2.62
CA ILE A 218 -6.09 19.78 -2.80
C ILE A 218 -6.25 18.31 -2.35
N PHE A 219 -6.98 18.07 -1.26
CA PHE A 219 -7.25 16.70 -0.80
C PHE A 219 -8.04 15.92 -1.86
N TRP A 220 -9.11 16.48 -2.38
CA TRP A 220 -9.94 15.79 -3.37
C TRP A 220 -9.23 15.56 -4.70
N LEU A 221 -8.35 16.49 -5.09
CA LEU A 221 -7.46 16.26 -6.23
C LEU A 221 -6.54 15.07 -5.99
N MET A 222 -5.85 14.99 -4.84
CA MET A 222 -5.00 13.84 -4.50
C MET A 222 -5.82 12.55 -4.38
N PHE A 223 -7.03 12.61 -3.82
CA PHE A 223 -7.94 11.48 -3.73
C PHE A 223 -8.33 10.93 -5.12
N ALA A 224 -8.71 11.82 -6.03
CA ALA A 224 -9.02 11.45 -7.41
C ALA A 224 -7.80 10.86 -8.14
N MET A 225 -6.62 11.49 -8.01
CA MET A 225 -5.38 11.00 -8.58
C MET A 225 -5.02 9.61 -8.04
N MET A 226 -5.09 9.40 -6.73
CA MET A 226 -4.82 8.09 -6.13
C MET A 226 -5.86 7.05 -6.55
N THR A 227 -7.13 7.42 -6.71
CA THR A 227 -8.18 6.53 -7.23
C THR A 227 -7.89 6.10 -8.67
N MET A 228 -7.50 7.03 -9.54
CA MET A 228 -7.15 6.74 -10.93
C MET A 228 -5.97 5.78 -11.02
N MET A 229 -4.88 6.06 -10.32
CA MET A 229 -3.70 5.20 -10.30
C MET A 229 -3.99 3.82 -9.70
N SER A 230 -4.76 3.77 -8.61
CA SER A 230 -5.17 2.51 -7.99
C SER A 230 -6.05 1.67 -8.91
N THR A 231 -6.98 2.31 -9.64
CA THR A 231 -7.85 1.63 -10.58
C THR A 231 -7.05 1.08 -11.76
N GLY A 232 -6.21 1.91 -12.40
CA GLY A 232 -5.37 1.52 -13.54
C GLY A 232 -4.45 0.35 -13.21
N GLY A 233 -3.66 0.47 -12.16
CA GLY A 233 -2.74 -0.58 -11.75
C GLY A 233 -3.44 -1.88 -11.36
N LEU A 234 -4.58 -1.82 -10.67
CA LEU A 234 -5.35 -3.03 -10.31
C LEU A 234 -6.08 -3.66 -11.50
N MET A 235 -6.40 -2.87 -12.56
CA MET A 235 -6.84 -3.43 -13.83
C MET A 235 -5.78 -4.38 -14.41
N ILE A 236 -4.51 -4.00 -14.35
CA ILE A 236 -3.39 -4.84 -14.81
C ILE A 236 -3.21 -6.02 -13.87
N VAL A 237 -3.04 -5.78 -12.56
CA VAL A 237 -2.74 -6.82 -11.56
C VAL A 237 -3.75 -7.95 -11.60
N PHE A 238 -5.05 -7.64 -11.60
CA PHE A 238 -6.10 -8.67 -11.56
C PHE A 238 -6.28 -9.42 -12.87
N ASN A 239 -5.91 -8.84 -14.00
CA ASN A 239 -6.11 -9.44 -15.32
C ASN A 239 -4.81 -9.87 -16.01
N PHE A 240 -3.65 -9.70 -15.35
CA PHE A 240 -2.33 -9.95 -15.93
C PHE A 240 -2.22 -11.34 -16.58
N ALA A 241 -2.59 -12.39 -15.84
CA ALA A 241 -2.55 -13.76 -16.37
C ALA A 241 -3.55 -14.00 -17.52
N SER A 242 -4.67 -13.25 -17.54
CA SER A 242 -5.69 -13.41 -18.60
C SER A 242 -5.22 -12.79 -19.90
N PHE A 243 -4.72 -11.56 -19.89
CA PHE A 243 -4.22 -10.97 -21.14
C PHE A 243 -2.90 -11.60 -21.59
N ALA A 244 -2.02 -12.09 -20.68
CA ALA A 244 -0.84 -12.85 -21.09
C ALA A 244 -1.20 -14.15 -21.82
N ARG A 245 -2.29 -14.82 -21.42
CA ARG A 245 -2.82 -15.99 -22.13
C ARG A 245 -3.44 -15.60 -23.48
N ASP A 246 -4.27 -14.56 -23.50
CA ASP A 246 -4.94 -14.11 -24.72
C ASP A 246 -3.95 -13.59 -25.77
N PHE A 247 -2.81 -13.04 -25.36
CA PHE A 247 -1.72 -12.64 -26.25
C PHE A 247 -0.80 -13.81 -26.69
N GLY A 248 -1.04 -15.03 -26.16
CA GLY A 248 -0.23 -16.21 -26.46
C GLY A 248 1.13 -16.27 -25.77
N ILE A 249 1.36 -15.41 -24.77
CA ILE A 249 2.65 -15.26 -24.08
C ILE A 249 2.81 -16.25 -22.93
N ALA A 250 1.72 -16.69 -22.29
CA ALA A 250 1.76 -17.39 -21.01
C ALA A 250 2.68 -18.65 -21.00
N GLY A 251 2.70 -19.40 -22.10
CA GLY A 251 3.51 -20.61 -22.24
C GLY A 251 4.82 -20.42 -23.02
N ALA A 252 5.09 -19.21 -23.54
CA ALA A 252 6.33 -18.94 -24.27
C ALA A 252 7.53 -19.05 -23.33
N VAL A 253 8.67 -19.48 -23.85
CA VAL A 253 9.90 -19.69 -23.06
C VAL A 253 10.79 -18.45 -23.16
N VAL A 254 11.12 -17.85 -22.00
CA VAL A 254 12.05 -16.72 -21.86
C VAL A 254 13.07 -17.10 -20.79
N PHE A 255 14.35 -17.02 -21.11
CA PHE A 255 15.46 -17.42 -20.21
C PHE A 255 15.31 -18.83 -19.61
N GLY A 256 14.78 -19.78 -20.38
CA GLY A 256 14.59 -21.17 -19.94
C GLY A 256 13.38 -21.44 -19.06
N THR A 257 12.53 -20.43 -18.80
CA THR A 257 11.30 -20.55 -18.01
C THR A 257 10.08 -20.02 -18.76
N ALA A 258 8.87 -20.44 -18.36
CA ALA A 258 7.66 -19.90 -18.95
C ALA A 258 7.52 -18.39 -18.64
N ALA A 259 7.15 -17.60 -19.65
CA ALA A 259 7.12 -16.14 -19.59
C ALA A 259 6.17 -15.59 -18.50
N LEU A 260 4.99 -16.18 -18.30
CA LEU A 260 4.04 -15.70 -17.30
C LEU A 260 4.55 -15.83 -15.86
N PRO A 261 5.03 -17.00 -15.37
CA PRO A 261 5.64 -17.10 -14.05
C PRO A 261 6.86 -16.19 -13.87
N LEU A 262 7.68 -16.03 -14.90
CA LEU A 262 8.85 -15.14 -14.89
C LEU A 262 8.42 -13.68 -14.72
N ALA A 263 7.47 -13.21 -15.54
CA ALA A 263 6.91 -11.87 -15.44
C ALA A 263 6.35 -11.58 -14.05
N LEU A 264 5.49 -12.48 -13.53
CA LEU A 264 4.91 -12.33 -12.18
C LEU A 264 5.96 -12.27 -11.05
N SER A 265 7.08 -12.97 -11.24
CA SER A 265 8.19 -12.93 -10.28
C SER A 265 8.93 -11.58 -10.33
N ILE A 266 9.23 -11.10 -11.54
CA ILE A 266 9.85 -9.79 -11.76
C ILE A 266 8.94 -8.68 -11.22
N ASP A 267 7.65 -8.73 -11.55
CA ASP A 267 6.65 -7.74 -11.14
C ASP A 267 6.58 -7.56 -9.62
N ARG A 268 6.66 -8.64 -8.85
CA ARG A 268 6.68 -8.60 -7.39
C ARG A 268 7.92 -7.89 -6.85
N VAL A 269 9.09 -8.19 -7.43
CA VAL A 269 10.35 -7.57 -7.02
C VAL A 269 10.36 -6.09 -7.39
N THR A 270 10.01 -5.75 -8.61
CA THR A 270 9.99 -4.35 -9.09
C THR A 270 8.97 -3.51 -8.33
N ASN A 271 7.77 -4.03 -8.09
CA ASN A 271 6.74 -3.35 -7.28
C ASN A 271 7.18 -3.11 -5.82
N GLY A 272 7.97 -4.02 -5.25
CA GLY A 272 8.57 -3.81 -3.92
C GLY A 272 9.64 -2.72 -3.93
N LEU A 273 10.57 -2.78 -4.89
CA LEU A 273 11.71 -1.86 -4.99
C LEU A 273 11.31 -0.44 -5.39
N THR A 274 10.25 -0.27 -6.16
CA THR A 274 9.77 1.03 -6.64
C THR A 274 9.44 1.99 -5.50
N ARG A 275 8.86 1.47 -4.42
CA ARG A 275 8.39 2.29 -3.28
C ARG A 275 9.50 3.07 -2.58
N PRO A 276 10.58 2.43 -2.10
CA PRO A 276 11.70 3.18 -1.54
C PRO A 276 12.46 4.00 -2.59
N PHE A 277 12.55 3.52 -3.84
CA PHE A 277 13.23 4.23 -4.92
C PHE A 277 12.55 5.56 -5.24
N PHE A 278 11.29 5.56 -5.65
CA PHE A 278 10.57 6.81 -5.94
C PHE A 278 10.31 7.64 -4.69
N GLY A 279 10.18 7.00 -3.53
CA GLY A 279 10.17 7.72 -2.26
C GLY A 279 11.43 8.57 -2.07
N TRP A 280 12.59 7.98 -2.28
CA TRP A 280 13.89 8.67 -2.22
C TRP A 280 14.06 9.73 -3.33
N VAL A 281 13.65 9.43 -4.56
CA VAL A 281 13.64 10.40 -5.67
C VAL A 281 12.79 11.60 -5.29
N SER A 282 11.59 11.36 -4.74
CA SER A 282 10.64 12.43 -4.39
C SER A 282 11.13 13.34 -3.25
N ASP A 283 11.95 12.81 -2.37
CA ASP A 283 12.59 13.60 -1.31
C ASP A 283 13.67 14.56 -1.87
N ARG A 284 14.12 14.35 -3.13
CA ARG A 284 15.16 15.17 -3.80
C ARG A 284 14.61 16.14 -4.84
N ILE A 285 13.78 15.64 -5.77
CA ILE A 285 13.28 16.45 -6.90
C ILE A 285 11.87 16.99 -6.68
N GLY A 286 11.25 16.65 -5.52
CA GLY A 286 9.90 17.06 -5.14
C GLY A 286 8.84 16.03 -5.52
N ARG A 287 7.72 16.06 -4.78
CA ARG A 287 6.65 15.05 -4.87
C ARG A 287 6.00 15.03 -6.25
N GLU A 288 5.58 16.19 -6.71
CA GLU A 288 4.80 16.35 -7.94
C GLU A 288 5.63 16.05 -9.19
N ASN A 289 6.92 16.43 -9.18
CA ASN A 289 7.82 16.11 -10.28
C ASN A 289 8.03 14.60 -10.38
N THR A 290 8.18 13.92 -9.21
CA THR A 290 8.34 12.47 -9.16
C THR A 290 7.07 11.75 -9.57
N MET A 291 5.89 12.22 -9.14
CA MET A 291 4.60 11.68 -9.60
C MET A 291 4.47 11.79 -11.13
N ALA A 292 4.77 12.98 -11.71
CA ALA A 292 4.70 13.16 -13.15
C ALA A 292 5.66 12.24 -13.91
N LEU A 293 6.89 12.06 -13.39
CA LEU A 293 7.88 11.16 -13.98
C LEU A 293 7.44 9.69 -13.90
N ALA A 294 7.03 9.23 -12.72
CA ALA A 294 6.70 7.83 -12.47
C ALA A 294 5.44 7.40 -13.24
N PHE A 295 4.37 8.18 -13.15
CA PHE A 295 3.11 7.89 -13.86
C PHE A 295 3.25 8.05 -15.39
N GLY A 296 4.06 9.01 -15.84
CA GLY A 296 4.40 9.14 -17.26
C GLY A 296 5.22 7.94 -17.76
N LEU A 297 6.19 7.46 -16.97
CA LEU A 297 6.96 6.25 -17.28
C LEU A 297 6.06 5.01 -17.34
N GLU A 298 5.13 4.86 -16.40
CA GLU A 298 4.15 3.76 -16.39
C GLU A 298 3.30 3.79 -17.65
N ALA A 299 2.73 4.94 -18.02
CA ALA A 299 1.94 5.08 -19.25
C ALA A 299 2.73 4.66 -20.51
N VAL A 300 3.99 5.09 -20.62
CA VAL A 300 4.87 4.70 -21.74
C VAL A 300 5.17 3.21 -21.71
N ALA A 301 5.45 2.64 -20.54
CA ALA A 301 5.71 1.20 -20.40
C ALA A 301 4.48 0.35 -20.75
N ILE A 302 3.28 0.80 -20.37
CA ILE A 302 2.01 0.13 -20.73
C ILE A 302 1.77 0.21 -22.25
N ALA A 303 2.01 1.37 -22.86
CA ALA A 303 1.91 1.52 -24.31
C ALA A 303 2.91 0.61 -25.06
N ALA A 304 4.16 0.52 -24.57
CA ALA A 304 5.16 -0.38 -25.12
C ALA A 304 4.77 -1.85 -24.93
N LEU A 305 4.26 -2.25 -23.75
CA LEU A 305 3.77 -3.60 -23.50
C LEU A 305 2.63 -3.97 -24.44
N LEU A 306 1.70 -3.06 -24.69
CA LEU A 306 0.59 -3.27 -25.64
C LEU A 306 1.09 -3.37 -27.08
N TYR A 307 2.03 -2.52 -27.50
CA TYR A 307 2.58 -2.53 -28.85
C TYR A 307 3.37 -3.82 -29.15
N PHE A 308 4.22 -4.24 -28.21
CA PHE A 308 5.05 -5.44 -28.32
C PHE A 308 4.41 -6.69 -27.70
N ARG A 309 3.11 -6.72 -27.51
CA ARG A 309 2.36 -7.75 -26.79
C ARG A 309 2.56 -9.19 -27.26
N HIS A 310 3.07 -9.39 -28.48
CA HIS A 310 3.35 -10.72 -29.05
C HIS A 310 4.81 -11.17 -28.93
N ASP A 311 5.70 -10.29 -28.44
CA ASP A 311 7.09 -10.63 -28.15
C ASP A 311 7.24 -11.02 -26.67
N PRO A 312 7.54 -12.31 -26.37
CA PRO A 312 7.60 -12.78 -24.99
C PRO A 312 8.68 -12.10 -24.13
N LEU A 313 9.84 -11.79 -24.72
CA LEU A 313 10.93 -11.14 -24.00
C LEU A 313 10.58 -9.70 -23.64
N ILE A 314 10.10 -8.94 -24.61
CA ILE A 314 9.71 -7.55 -24.39
C ILE A 314 8.52 -7.47 -23.45
N PHE A 315 7.54 -8.38 -23.57
CA PHE A 315 6.42 -8.47 -22.63
C PHE A 315 6.88 -8.64 -21.19
N VAL A 316 7.78 -9.59 -20.90
CA VAL A 316 8.32 -9.84 -19.58
C VAL A 316 9.09 -8.63 -19.04
N LEU A 317 9.91 -7.98 -19.85
CA LEU A 317 10.69 -6.82 -19.41
C LEU A 317 9.79 -5.60 -19.18
N MET A 318 8.85 -5.33 -20.09
CA MET A 318 7.95 -4.18 -19.96
C MET A 318 6.95 -4.36 -18.83
N SER A 319 6.48 -5.58 -18.54
CA SER A 319 5.65 -5.81 -17.35
C SER A 319 6.39 -5.41 -16.07
N GLY A 320 7.66 -5.78 -15.95
CA GLY A 320 8.49 -5.34 -14.82
C GLY A 320 8.61 -3.81 -14.71
N VAL A 321 8.71 -3.08 -15.82
CA VAL A 321 8.74 -1.61 -15.83
C VAL A 321 7.37 -1.03 -15.45
N VAL A 322 6.27 -1.60 -15.91
CA VAL A 322 4.90 -1.22 -15.53
C VAL A 322 4.72 -1.33 -14.02
N PHE A 323 5.05 -2.48 -13.43
CA PHE A 323 4.95 -2.67 -11.98
C PHE A 323 5.95 -1.83 -11.19
N PHE A 324 7.06 -1.44 -11.79
CA PHE A 324 7.97 -0.45 -11.22
C PHE A 324 7.39 0.96 -11.28
N GLY A 325 6.50 1.28 -12.21
CA GLY A 325 5.82 2.56 -12.32
C GLY A 325 4.60 2.71 -11.39
N TRP A 326 4.05 1.62 -10.84
CA TRP A 326 2.79 1.65 -10.09
C TRP A 326 2.94 1.63 -8.56
N GLY A 327 3.93 0.92 -8.01
CA GLY A 327 4.02 0.70 -6.55
C GLY A 327 4.31 1.96 -5.73
N GLU A 328 4.82 3.03 -6.35
CA GLU A 328 5.22 4.28 -5.71
C GLU A 328 4.05 5.11 -5.16
N ILE A 329 2.82 4.87 -5.58
CA ILE A 329 1.63 5.54 -5.01
C ILE A 329 1.60 5.41 -3.48
N PHE A 330 2.07 4.29 -2.95
CA PHE A 330 2.11 4.00 -1.51
C PHE A 330 3.24 4.72 -0.75
N SER A 331 4.16 5.37 -1.43
CA SER A 331 5.18 6.24 -0.85
C SER A 331 4.91 7.72 -1.14
N LEU A 332 4.49 8.04 -2.36
CA LEU A 332 4.30 9.42 -2.83
C LEU A 332 3.07 10.09 -2.21
N PHE A 333 1.91 9.45 -2.25
CA PHE A 333 0.67 10.06 -1.76
C PHE A 333 0.67 10.31 -0.25
N PRO A 334 1.04 9.37 0.64
CA PRO A 334 1.08 9.66 2.08
C PRO A 334 2.10 10.74 2.45
N SER A 335 3.26 10.74 1.78
CA SER A 335 4.27 11.77 1.99
C SER A 335 3.80 13.15 1.53
N THR A 336 3.19 13.23 0.33
CA THR A 336 2.61 14.49 -0.21
C THR A 336 1.49 15.01 0.67
N LEU A 337 0.64 14.12 1.18
CA LEU A 337 -0.45 14.48 2.09
C LEU A 337 0.08 15.10 3.37
N THR A 338 1.09 14.45 3.99
CA THR A 338 1.71 14.94 5.21
C THR A 338 2.46 16.25 5.00
N ASP A 339 3.19 16.39 3.88
CA ASP A 339 3.86 17.65 3.51
C ASP A 339 2.86 18.80 3.27
N THR A 340 1.61 18.49 2.94
CA THR A 340 0.56 19.47 2.63
C THR A 340 -0.28 19.85 3.84
N PHE A 341 -0.59 18.89 4.70
CA PHE A 341 -1.55 19.03 5.80
C PHE A 341 -0.93 18.89 7.19
N GLY A 342 0.38 18.61 7.29
CA GLY A 342 1.12 18.48 8.55
C GLY A 342 1.01 17.10 9.19
N GLU A 343 1.70 16.95 10.34
CA GLU A 343 1.96 15.65 10.96
C GLU A 343 0.99 15.30 12.09
N ARG A 344 0.32 16.29 12.69
CA ARG A 344 -0.50 16.10 13.90
C ARG A 344 -1.58 15.02 13.73
N TYR A 345 -2.25 15.01 12.58
CA TYR A 345 -3.30 14.05 12.23
C TYR A 345 -2.91 13.19 11.02
N ALA A 346 -1.61 12.95 10.83
CA ALA A 346 -1.12 12.30 9.63
C ALA A 346 -1.75 10.92 9.40
N THR A 347 -1.94 10.13 10.45
CA THR A 347 -2.51 8.78 10.34
C THR A 347 -3.99 8.83 9.96
N THR A 348 -4.79 9.69 10.62
CA THR A 348 -6.20 9.88 10.29
C THR A 348 -6.36 10.42 8.87
N ASN A 349 -5.61 11.46 8.52
CA ASN A 349 -5.66 12.10 7.21
C ASN A 349 -5.29 11.13 6.09
N TYR A 350 -4.25 10.31 6.31
CA TYR A 350 -3.88 9.26 5.36
C TYR A 350 -4.95 8.17 5.28
N GLY A 351 -5.61 7.82 6.37
CA GLY A 351 -6.72 6.89 6.37
C GLY A 351 -7.84 7.30 5.39
N PHE A 352 -8.21 8.58 5.36
CA PHE A 352 -9.16 9.10 4.36
C PHE A 352 -8.64 8.97 2.93
N LEU A 353 -7.38 9.27 2.69
CA LEU A 353 -6.79 9.14 1.36
C LEU A 353 -6.68 7.66 0.92
N TYR A 354 -6.38 6.76 1.85
CA TYR A 354 -6.23 5.33 1.57
C TYR A 354 -7.54 4.64 1.14
N MET A 355 -8.71 5.24 1.42
CA MET A 355 -9.99 4.77 0.86
C MET A 355 -9.99 4.79 -0.68
N ALA A 356 -9.20 5.66 -1.32
CA ALA A 356 -9.03 5.70 -2.77
C ALA A 356 -8.50 4.37 -3.33
N GLN A 357 -7.59 3.70 -2.61
CA GLN A 357 -7.13 2.36 -2.94
C GLN A 357 -8.26 1.32 -2.87
N GLY A 358 -9.13 1.44 -1.89
CA GLY A 358 -10.31 0.58 -1.76
C GLY A 358 -11.27 0.75 -2.94
N ILE A 359 -11.51 1.98 -3.40
CA ILE A 359 -12.31 2.24 -4.60
C ILE A 359 -11.64 1.63 -5.83
N GLY A 360 -10.33 1.84 -6.00
CA GLY A 360 -9.56 1.25 -7.09
C GLY A 360 -9.63 -0.28 -7.11
N SER A 361 -9.65 -0.93 -5.95
CA SER A 361 -9.76 -2.39 -5.86
C SER A 361 -11.15 -2.92 -6.27
N ILE A 362 -12.21 -2.14 -6.02
CA ILE A 362 -13.57 -2.49 -6.45
C ILE A 362 -13.74 -2.29 -7.95
N LEU A 363 -13.17 -1.22 -8.50
CA LEU A 363 -13.34 -0.86 -9.92
C LEU A 363 -12.41 -1.64 -10.85
N GLY A 364 -11.15 -1.86 -10.46
CA GLY A 364 -10.10 -2.34 -11.36
C GLY A 364 -10.44 -3.67 -12.06
N GLY A 365 -10.79 -4.70 -11.31
CA GLY A 365 -11.15 -6.00 -11.88
C GLY A 365 -12.43 -5.96 -12.73
N PRO A 366 -13.58 -5.57 -12.15
CA PRO A 366 -14.86 -5.54 -12.85
C PRO A 366 -14.88 -4.62 -14.08
N LEU A 367 -14.28 -3.43 -14.00
CA LEU A 367 -14.25 -2.49 -15.13
C LEU A 367 -13.42 -3.05 -16.30
N ALA A 368 -12.26 -3.65 -16.03
CA ALA A 368 -11.45 -4.29 -17.05
C ALA A 368 -12.21 -5.47 -17.71
N ALA A 369 -12.86 -6.32 -16.90
CA ALA A 369 -13.65 -7.44 -17.40
C ALA A 369 -14.83 -6.97 -18.25
N LEU A 370 -15.53 -5.91 -17.83
CA LEU A 370 -16.64 -5.31 -18.58
C LEU A 370 -16.17 -4.77 -19.94
N LEU A 371 -15.09 -3.99 -19.96
CA LEU A 371 -14.50 -3.46 -21.20
C LEU A 371 -14.09 -4.61 -22.14
N LYS A 372 -13.42 -5.64 -21.62
CA LYS A 372 -13.04 -6.81 -22.40
C LYS A 372 -14.26 -7.55 -22.98
N SER A 373 -15.29 -7.75 -22.18
CA SER A 373 -16.50 -8.46 -22.64
C SER A 373 -17.29 -7.66 -23.68
N ALA A 374 -17.37 -6.34 -23.53
CA ALA A 374 -18.08 -5.46 -24.44
C ALA A 374 -17.39 -5.27 -25.79
N THR A 375 -16.05 -5.32 -25.81
CA THR A 375 -15.25 -5.02 -27.03
C THR A 375 -14.58 -6.23 -27.64
N GLY A 376 -14.53 -7.37 -26.93
CA GLY A 376 -13.79 -8.57 -27.36
C GLY A 376 -12.27 -8.45 -27.28
N SER A 377 -11.72 -7.27 -26.92
CA SER A 377 -10.28 -6.96 -26.93
C SER A 377 -9.80 -6.40 -25.58
N TRP A 378 -8.52 -6.58 -25.26
CA TRP A 378 -7.85 -5.93 -24.16
C TRP A 378 -7.40 -4.48 -24.47
N GLU A 379 -7.30 -4.11 -25.74
CA GLU A 379 -6.81 -2.79 -26.15
C GLU A 379 -7.53 -1.61 -25.48
N PRO A 380 -8.88 -1.59 -25.39
CA PRO A 380 -9.57 -0.51 -24.68
C PRO A 380 -9.23 -0.44 -23.20
N VAL A 381 -8.96 -1.58 -22.54
CA VAL A 381 -8.51 -1.62 -21.13
C VAL A 381 -7.17 -0.91 -21.00
N PHE A 382 -6.20 -1.23 -21.87
CA PHE A 382 -4.89 -0.60 -21.87
C PHE A 382 -4.98 0.90 -22.18
N PHE A 383 -5.82 1.32 -23.13
CA PHE A 383 -6.00 2.75 -23.43
C PHE A 383 -6.61 3.53 -22.26
N VAL A 384 -7.54 2.93 -21.52
CA VAL A 384 -8.09 3.54 -20.31
C VAL A 384 -6.98 3.72 -19.27
N ILE A 385 -6.15 2.71 -19.03
CA ILE A 385 -5.06 2.79 -18.04
C ILE A 385 -4.06 3.87 -18.44
N ILE A 386 -3.56 3.85 -19.69
CA ILE A 386 -2.65 4.87 -20.21
C ILE A 386 -3.25 6.29 -20.04
N GLY A 387 -4.56 6.43 -20.33
CA GLY A 387 -5.25 7.69 -20.15
C GLY A 387 -5.30 8.17 -18.69
N LEU A 388 -5.56 7.26 -17.74
CA LEU A 388 -5.58 7.56 -16.30
C LEU A 388 -4.19 7.97 -15.80
N ASP A 389 -3.14 7.28 -16.23
CA ASP A 389 -1.75 7.55 -15.82
C ASP A 389 -1.28 8.89 -16.37
N LEU A 390 -1.48 9.15 -17.69
CA LEU A 390 -1.13 10.44 -18.30
C LEU A 390 -1.91 11.59 -17.67
N LEU A 391 -3.21 11.42 -17.45
CA LEU A 391 -4.03 12.44 -16.78
C LEU A 391 -3.49 12.71 -15.38
N THR A 392 -3.16 11.67 -14.63
CA THR A 392 -2.62 11.83 -13.28
C THR A 392 -1.24 12.50 -13.29
N ALA A 393 -0.37 12.16 -14.25
CA ALA A 393 0.92 12.82 -14.43
C ALA A 393 0.76 14.33 -14.74
N ILE A 394 -0.17 14.68 -15.63
CA ILE A 394 -0.50 16.07 -15.98
C ILE A 394 -1.07 16.80 -14.75
N LEU A 395 -2.01 16.20 -14.04
CA LEU A 395 -2.59 16.78 -12.83
C LEU A 395 -1.54 17.00 -11.74
N ALA A 396 -0.59 16.08 -11.57
CA ALA A 396 0.50 16.24 -10.62
C ALA A 396 1.36 17.47 -10.94
N PHE A 397 1.82 17.57 -12.19
CA PHE A 397 2.77 18.60 -12.59
C PHE A 397 2.14 20.01 -12.72
N PHE A 398 0.99 20.10 -13.37
CA PHE A 398 0.40 21.40 -13.69
C PHE A 398 -0.61 21.90 -12.66
N VAL A 399 -1.32 21.01 -11.98
CA VAL A 399 -2.41 21.39 -11.07
C VAL A 399 -1.97 21.27 -9.62
N LEU A 400 -1.61 20.07 -9.17
CA LEU A 400 -1.26 19.82 -7.76
C LEU A 400 -0.06 20.69 -7.32
N LYS A 401 0.98 20.76 -8.13
CA LYS A 401 2.18 21.57 -7.87
C LYS A 401 1.83 23.05 -7.67
N ARG A 402 0.97 23.62 -8.54
CA ARG A 402 0.54 25.02 -8.42
C ARG A 402 -0.35 25.26 -7.20
N MET A 403 -1.27 24.34 -6.91
CA MET A 403 -2.17 24.46 -5.76
C MET A 403 -1.40 24.42 -4.45
N ARG A 404 -0.41 23.53 -4.32
CA ARG A 404 0.43 23.42 -3.11
C ARG A 404 1.34 24.63 -2.95
N ALA A 405 1.94 25.13 -4.04
CA ALA A 405 2.77 26.33 -4.01
C ALA A 405 1.98 27.57 -3.51
N ARG A 406 0.74 27.74 -3.96
CA ARG A 406 -0.14 28.82 -3.48
C ARG A 406 -0.45 28.67 -1.99
N LYS A 407 -0.76 27.49 -1.52
CA LYS A 407 -1.03 27.22 -0.08
C LYS A 407 0.20 27.55 0.78
N GLY A 408 1.40 27.18 0.37
CA GLY A 408 2.64 27.51 1.07
C GLY A 408 2.92 29.01 1.15
N ASN A 409 2.56 29.76 0.14
CA ASN A 409 2.70 31.22 0.14
C ASN A 409 1.70 31.90 1.09
N PHE A 410 0.47 31.43 1.19
CA PHE A 410 -0.51 31.92 2.16
C PHE A 410 -0.10 31.65 3.60
N ALA A 411 0.40 30.45 3.91
CA ALA A 411 0.87 30.09 5.25
C ALA A 411 2.08 30.91 5.72
N ARG A 412 2.89 31.43 4.79
CA ARG A 412 4.02 32.35 5.09
C ARG A 412 3.59 33.82 5.21
N ALA A 413 2.44 34.19 4.65
CA ALA A 413 1.94 35.56 4.61
C ALA A 413 1.05 35.92 5.82
N GLU A 414 0.53 34.94 6.58
CA GLU A 414 -0.17 35.22 7.83
C GLU A 414 0.85 35.31 8.98
N PRO A 415 1.12 36.53 9.54
CA PRO A 415 1.89 36.61 10.77
C PRO A 415 1.07 35.96 11.90
N LEU A 416 1.76 35.20 12.74
CA LEU A 416 1.22 34.61 13.97
C LEU A 416 0.36 35.67 14.70
N ARG A 417 -0.96 35.56 14.62
CA ARG A 417 -1.85 36.29 15.52
C ARG A 417 -1.57 35.76 16.91
N THR A 418 -0.75 36.47 17.64
CA THR A 418 -0.65 36.31 19.10
C THR A 418 -2.05 36.46 19.66
N PRO A 419 -2.57 35.48 20.42
CA PRO A 419 -3.80 35.73 21.18
C PRO A 419 -3.54 36.85 22.17
N ALA A 420 -4.23 37.97 22.02
CA ALA A 420 -4.29 39.00 23.04
C ALA A 420 -4.97 38.38 24.27
N TYR A 421 -4.19 38.11 25.29
CA TYR A 421 -4.70 37.81 26.60
C TYR A 421 -5.20 39.15 27.20
N SER A 422 -6.49 39.35 27.28
CA SER A 422 -7.15 40.28 28.17
C SER A 422 -7.80 39.50 29.31
#